data_10313a0b5691b6c840e1ca972c715429
#
_entry.id   10313a0b5691b6c840e1ca972c715429
#
_cell.length_a   1.000
_cell.length_b   1.000
_cell.length_c   1.000
_cell.angle_alpha   90.00
_cell.angle_beta   90.00
_cell.angle_gamma   90.00
#
_symmetry.space_group_name_H-M   'P 1'
#
loop_
_entity.id
_entity.type
_entity.pdbx_description
1 polymer ?
#
loop_
_entity_poly.entity_id
_entity_poly.type
_entity_poly.pdbx_seq_one_letter_code
_entity_poly.pdbx_strand_id
1 'polypeptide(L)'
;GMGKLQWVNPSYIEAVDGVNLDRVLDRQLMLDQASADQARKTISEGADIDETRHMVVNGERRAMRVLTFPLSGGAGAMAFDVTAQENAREELNRHVRAHDETLNHVADAVAIFGADRKLTFYNKAFRDMWDLDESFLLDRPNHGQLLDRLRERRKLPARTNYAEWRAEELSYYLDIDGVKEDTWSLPDDRTLSVTRQRHPMGGLLILFKDITGELDPRPSSTPS
;
A
#
# COMPACT_ATOMS: atom_id res chain seq x y z
N GLY A 1 -15.37 27.48 33.08
CA GLY A 1 -16.33 27.21 32.00
C GLY A 1 -15.82 26.18 31.07
N MET A 2 -16.62 25.17 30.72
CA MET A 2 -16.22 24.06 29.84
C MET A 2 -15.69 24.55 28.49
N GLY A 3 -14.47 24.17 28.15
CA GLY A 3 -13.85 24.47 26.87
C GLY A 3 -13.08 25.78 26.76
N LYS A 4 -12.83 26.47 27.89
CA LYS A 4 -11.98 27.69 27.91
C LYS A 4 -10.54 27.30 28.26
N LEU A 5 -9.58 27.91 27.56
CA LEU A 5 -8.16 27.80 27.88
C LEU A 5 -7.88 28.36 29.27
N GLN A 6 -7.17 27.62 30.09
CA GLN A 6 -6.74 28.02 31.44
C GLN A 6 -5.23 28.15 31.56
N TRP A 7 -4.50 27.40 30.74
CA TRP A 7 -3.05 27.40 30.68
C TRP A 7 -2.56 26.86 29.34
N VAL A 8 -1.48 27.41 28.83
CA VAL A 8 -0.76 26.92 27.65
C VAL A 8 0.74 27.06 27.85
N ASN A 9 1.53 26.24 27.16
CA ASN A 9 2.98 26.35 27.16
C ASN A 9 3.48 27.43 26.19
N PRO A 10 4.78 27.83 26.25
CA PRO A 10 5.35 28.84 25.37
C PRO A 10 5.20 28.50 23.88
N SER A 11 5.41 27.26 23.48
CA SER A 11 5.26 26.82 22.08
C SER A 11 3.84 26.99 21.54
N TYR A 12 2.82 26.86 22.40
CA TYR A 12 1.43 27.14 22.01
C TYR A 12 1.21 28.64 21.75
N ILE A 13 1.83 29.51 22.59
CA ILE A 13 1.74 30.96 22.43
C ILE A 13 2.30 31.37 21.07
N GLU A 14 3.44 30.82 20.69
CA GLU A 14 4.06 31.04 19.38
C GLU A 14 3.15 30.51 18.25
N ALA A 15 2.60 29.34 18.40
CA ALA A 15 1.76 28.68 17.38
C ALA A 15 0.45 29.43 17.05
N VAL A 16 -0.06 30.24 18.00
CA VAL A 16 -1.28 31.07 17.83
C VAL A 16 -0.95 32.55 17.61
N ASP A 17 0.28 32.90 17.24
CA ASP A 17 0.76 34.28 17.10
C ASP A 17 0.48 35.14 18.36
N GLY A 18 0.54 34.48 19.51
CA GLY A 18 0.27 35.13 20.80
C GLY A 18 1.48 35.93 21.29
N VAL A 19 1.23 37.10 21.89
CA VAL A 19 2.29 37.95 22.46
C VAL A 19 2.77 37.42 23.82
N ASN A 20 1.82 36.94 24.63
CA ASN A 20 2.07 36.41 25.97
C ASN A 20 0.88 35.54 26.44
N LEU A 21 1.06 34.85 27.55
CA LEU A 21 0.07 33.95 28.15
C LEU A 21 -1.25 34.68 28.46
N ASP A 22 -1.18 35.87 29.11
CA ASP A 22 -2.38 36.62 29.53
C ASP A 22 -3.26 36.97 28.33
N ARG A 23 -2.65 37.43 27.25
CA ARG A 23 -3.38 37.79 26.01
C ARG A 23 -3.99 36.60 25.30
N VAL A 24 -3.32 35.44 25.33
CA VAL A 24 -3.83 34.17 24.77
C VAL A 24 -5.06 33.72 25.56
N LEU A 25 -4.99 33.78 26.89
CA LEU A 25 -6.09 33.38 27.77
C LEU A 25 -7.26 34.39 27.72
N ASP A 26 -7.01 35.68 27.74
CA ASP A 26 -8.05 36.72 27.67
C ASP A 26 -8.84 36.63 26.35
N ARG A 27 -8.15 36.42 25.25
CA ARG A 27 -8.76 36.33 23.91
C ARG A 27 -9.17 34.89 23.53
N GLN A 28 -8.84 33.90 24.35
CA GLN A 28 -9.10 32.48 24.09
C GLN A 28 -8.59 32.06 22.71
N LEU A 29 -7.33 32.42 22.39
CA LEU A 29 -6.72 32.10 21.10
C LEU A 29 -6.49 30.58 21.01
N MET A 30 -7.20 29.92 20.12
CA MET A 30 -7.12 28.50 19.89
C MET A 30 -6.43 28.20 18.56
N LEU A 31 -5.72 27.07 18.48
CA LEU A 31 -5.07 26.60 17.24
C LEU A 31 -6.12 26.39 16.12
N ASP A 32 -7.27 25.85 16.49
CA ASP A 32 -8.42 25.69 15.60
C ASP A 32 -9.73 25.63 16.40
N GLN A 33 -10.85 25.75 15.69
CA GLN A 33 -12.17 25.74 16.30
C GLN A 33 -12.57 24.35 16.82
N ALA A 34 -12.06 23.27 16.19
CA ALA A 34 -12.32 21.89 16.57
C ALA A 34 -11.70 21.50 17.93
N SER A 35 -10.64 22.20 18.36
CA SER A 35 -10.00 21.96 19.67
C SER A 35 -10.93 22.20 20.85
N ALA A 36 -11.79 23.20 20.78
CA ALA A 36 -12.77 23.46 21.85
C ALA A 36 -13.88 22.39 21.90
N ASP A 37 -14.33 21.92 20.73
CA ASP A 37 -15.34 20.87 20.63
C ASP A 37 -14.79 19.54 21.15
N GLN A 38 -13.56 19.25 20.79
CA GLN A 38 -12.86 18.04 21.24
C GLN A 38 -12.65 18.03 22.76
N ALA A 39 -12.24 19.16 23.34
CA ALA A 39 -12.11 19.29 24.78
C ALA A 39 -13.46 19.09 25.51
N ARG A 40 -14.56 19.65 24.98
CA ARG A 40 -15.90 19.42 25.54
C ARG A 40 -16.33 17.96 25.46
N LYS A 41 -16.06 17.31 24.32
CA LYS A 41 -16.37 15.90 24.11
C LYS A 41 -15.58 15.01 25.08
N THR A 42 -14.27 15.24 25.20
CA THR A 42 -13.40 14.51 26.15
C THR A 42 -13.89 14.65 27.59
N ILE A 43 -14.31 15.84 28.00
CA ILE A 43 -14.85 16.07 29.37
C ILE A 43 -16.16 15.31 29.58
N SER A 44 -17.05 15.28 28.58
CA SER A 44 -18.37 14.64 28.70
C SER A 44 -18.30 13.11 28.64
N GLU A 45 -17.40 12.55 27.83
CA GLU A 45 -17.26 11.13 27.59
C GLU A 45 -16.22 10.46 28.52
N GLY A 46 -15.30 11.25 29.08
CA GLY A 46 -14.21 10.73 29.95
C GLY A 46 -13.19 9.91 29.20
N ALA A 47 -13.09 10.06 27.87
CA ALA A 47 -12.22 9.26 27.00
C ALA A 47 -11.18 10.13 26.29
N ASP A 48 -10.01 9.53 26.01
CA ASP A 48 -8.97 10.15 25.20
C ASP A 48 -9.43 10.24 23.73
N ILE A 49 -9.04 11.32 23.07
CA ILE A 49 -9.26 11.52 21.63
C ILE A 49 -7.91 11.77 20.98
N ASP A 50 -7.54 10.94 20.00
CA ASP A 50 -6.32 11.04 19.19
C ASP A 50 -6.70 11.24 17.73
N GLU A 51 -6.38 12.40 17.18
CA GLU A 51 -6.78 12.78 15.83
C GLU A 51 -5.67 13.56 15.12
N THR A 52 -5.41 13.21 13.85
CA THR A 52 -4.54 14.01 12.99
C THR A 52 -5.40 14.86 12.07
N ARG A 53 -5.14 16.18 12.07
CA ARG A 53 -5.85 17.13 11.23
C ARG A 53 -4.95 18.26 10.75
N HIS A 54 -5.33 18.89 9.64
CA HIS A 54 -4.60 20.02 9.10
C HIS A 54 -5.11 21.31 9.73
N MET A 55 -4.18 22.13 10.18
CA MET A 55 -4.47 23.47 10.69
C MET A 55 -3.39 24.46 10.23
N VAL A 56 -3.70 25.76 10.37
CA VAL A 56 -2.72 26.82 10.05
C VAL A 56 -1.99 27.18 11.34
N VAL A 57 -0.67 27.00 11.34
CA VAL A 57 0.22 27.35 12.45
C VAL A 57 1.30 28.28 11.90
N ASN A 58 1.44 29.47 12.46
CA ASN A 58 2.38 30.51 11.99
C ASN A 58 2.22 30.85 10.49
N GLY A 59 0.97 30.89 10.00
CA GLY A 59 0.67 31.18 8.59
C GLY A 59 0.91 30.02 7.63
N GLU A 60 1.40 28.87 8.09
CA GLU A 60 1.64 27.69 7.28
C GLU A 60 0.62 26.58 7.60
N ARG A 61 0.18 25.87 6.54
CA ARG A 61 -0.68 24.69 6.71
C ARG A 61 0.17 23.51 7.15
N ARG A 62 -0.11 22.98 8.35
CA ARG A 62 0.61 21.86 8.96
C ARG A 62 -0.34 20.73 9.32
N ALA A 63 0.15 19.50 9.24
CA ALA A 63 -0.52 18.33 9.77
C ALA A 63 -0.16 18.20 11.26
N MET A 64 -1.16 18.33 12.13
CA MET A 64 -0.97 18.26 13.58
C MET A 64 -1.73 17.05 14.14
N ARG A 65 -1.03 16.18 14.86
CA ARG A 65 -1.65 15.13 15.66
C ARG A 65 -2.01 15.71 17.01
N VAL A 66 -3.29 15.75 17.34
CA VAL A 66 -3.82 16.31 18.57
C VAL A 66 -4.34 15.20 19.47
N LEU A 67 -3.71 15.06 20.62
CA LEU A 67 -4.15 14.18 21.72
C LEU A 67 -4.89 15.03 22.74
N THR A 68 -6.14 14.67 23.03
CA THR A 68 -6.94 15.32 24.09
C THR A 68 -7.34 14.26 25.12
N PHE A 69 -7.13 14.53 26.39
CA PHE A 69 -7.35 13.60 27.50
C PHE A 69 -8.05 14.30 28.68
N PRO A 70 -8.87 13.55 29.45
CA PRO A 70 -9.57 14.12 30.59
C PRO A 70 -8.61 14.39 31.76
N LEU A 71 -8.86 15.49 32.47
CA LEU A 71 -8.19 15.88 33.71
C LEU A 71 -9.23 16.13 34.81
N SER A 72 -8.79 16.13 36.09
CA SER A 72 -9.63 16.50 37.20
C SER A 72 -10.12 17.97 37.06
N GLY A 73 -11.36 18.12 36.55
CA GLY A 73 -11.99 19.44 36.33
C GLY A 73 -11.81 20.05 34.95
N GLY A 74 -11.31 19.29 33.96
CA GLY A 74 -11.14 19.82 32.61
C GLY A 74 -10.63 18.79 31.60
N ALA A 75 -9.96 19.28 30.58
CA ALA A 75 -9.24 18.46 29.60
C ALA A 75 -7.84 19.03 29.34
N GLY A 76 -6.88 18.15 29.14
CA GLY A 76 -5.56 18.49 28.61
C GLY A 76 -5.49 18.15 27.11
N ALA A 77 -4.66 18.91 26.37
CA ALA A 77 -4.38 18.60 24.99
C ALA A 77 -2.89 18.77 24.67
N MET A 78 -2.37 17.92 23.81
CA MET A 78 -1.03 18.01 23.22
C MET A 78 -1.15 17.97 21.71
N ALA A 79 -0.44 18.86 21.02
CA ALA A 79 -0.38 18.88 19.57
C ALA A 79 1.06 18.64 19.10
N PHE A 80 1.24 17.74 18.17
CA PHE A 80 2.52 17.37 17.57
C PHE A 80 2.50 17.69 16.08
N ASP A 81 3.50 18.41 15.59
CA ASP A 81 3.69 18.61 14.16
C ASP A 81 4.19 17.32 13.53
N VAL A 82 3.35 16.71 12.71
CA VAL A 82 3.62 15.47 11.97
C VAL A 82 3.71 15.71 10.46
N THR A 83 3.82 16.97 10.03
CA THR A 83 3.82 17.38 8.61
C THR A 83 4.91 16.66 7.83
N ALA A 84 6.13 16.60 8.34
CA ALA A 84 7.23 15.92 7.65
C ALA A 84 6.98 14.42 7.52
N GLN A 85 6.39 13.78 8.53
CA GLN A 85 6.06 12.36 8.52
C GLN A 85 4.93 12.05 7.53
N GLU A 86 3.88 12.86 7.50
CA GLU A 86 2.77 12.72 6.54
C GLU A 86 3.25 12.95 5.10
N ASN A 87 4.05 13.98 4.85
CA ASN A 87 4.62 14.26 3.53
C ASN A 87 5.49 13.10 3.03
N ALA A 88 6.38 12.56 3.89
CA ALA A 88 7.22 11.42 3.53
C ALA A 88 6.37 10.17 3.23
N ARG A 89 5.30 9.94 3.99
CA ARG A 89 4.35 8.85 3.75
C ARG A 89 3.57 9.02 2.44
N GLU A 90 3.13 10.24 2.15
CA GLU A 90 2.44 10.56 0.88
C GLU A 90 3.38 10.42 -0.31
N GLU A 91 4.64 10.86 -0.19
CA GLU A 91 5.66 10.72 -1.22
C GLU A 91 5.96 9.24 -1.50
N LEU A 92 6.15 8.44 -0.45
CA LEU A 92 6.32 6.99 -0.59
C LEU A 92 5.11 6.34 -1.28
N ASN A 93 3.90 6.68 -0.86
CA ASN A 93 2.67 6.16 -1.48
C ASN A 93 2.53 6.61 -2.93
N ARG A 94 2.97 7.83 -3.28
CA ARG A 94 2.97 8.32 -4.66
C ARG A 94 3.97 7.56 -5.52
N HIS A 95 5.17 7.28 -5.01
CA HIS A 95 6.14 6.45 -5.69
C HIS A 95 5.63 5.02 -5.93
N VAL A 96 5.02 4.40 -4.92
CA VAL A 96 4.42 3.06 -5.07
C VAL A 96 3.33 3.07 -6.14
N ARG A 97 2.40 4.05 -6.12
CA ARG A 97 1.34 4.17 -7.12
C ARG A 97 1.86 4.44 -8.54
N ALA A 98 2.90 5.24 -8.69
CA ALA A 98 3.51 5.51 -10.00
C ALA A 98 4.15 4.25 -10.59
N HIS A 99 4.75 3.39 -9.76
CA HIS A 99 5.23 2.07 -10.17
C HIS A 99 4.09 1.13 -10.56
N ASP A 100 3.01 1.12 -9.78
CA ASP A 100 1.80 0.32 -10.08
C ASP A 100 1.16 0.75 -11.41
N GLU A 101 1.08 2.04 -11.68
CA GLU A 101 0.53 2.59 -12.92
C GLU A 101 1.41 2.23 -14.14
N THR A 102 2.73 2.28 -13.98
CA THR A 102 3.68 1.86 -15.02
C THR A 102 3.56 0.37 -15.30
N LEU A 103 3.47 -0.47 -14.28
CA LEU A 103 3.31 -1.92 -14.42
C LEU A 103 1.95 -2.31 -15.01
N ASN A 104 0.90 -1.51 -14.79
CA ASN A 104 -0.40 -1.73 -15.43
C ASN A 104 -0.45 -1.39 -16.93
N HIS A 105 0.53 -0.62 -17.44
CA HIS A 105 0.66 -0.32 -18.88
C HIS A 105 1.55 -1.33 -19.61
N VAL A 106 2.19 -2.25 -18.91
CA VAL A 106 2.95 -3.35 -19.51
C VAL A 106 1.96 -4.40 -20.03
N ALA A 107 2.13 -4.81 -21.30
CA ALA A 107 1.29 -5.85 -21.91
C ALA A 107 1.48 -7.21 -21.24
N ASP A 108 2.61 -7.42 -20.56
CA ASP A 108 2.94 -8.65 -19.87
C ASP A 108 2.21 -8.73 -18.51
N ALA A 109 1.83 -9.93 -18.12
CA ALA A 109 1.19 -10.18 -16.84
C ALA A 109 2.23 -10.20 -15.71
N VAL A 110 1.97 -9.46 -14.64
CA VAL A 110 2.89 -9.28 -13.51
C VAL A 110 2.20 -9.69 -12.22
N ALA A 111 2.89 -10.48 -11.41
CA ALA A 111 2.50 -10.77 -10.03
C ALA A 111 3.70 -10.64 -9.08
N ILE A 112 3.48 -10.05 -7.91
CA ILE A 112 4.48 -9.94 -6.84
C ILE A 112 3.93 -10.63 -5.60
N PHE A 113 4.71 -11.54 -5.06
CA PHE A 113 4.44 -12.21 -3.79
C PHE A 113 5.45 -11.74 -2.74
N GLY A 114 4.98 -11.45 -1.55
CA GLY A 114 5.84 -11.05 -0.42
C GLY A 114 6.71 -12.19 0.11
N ALA A 115 7.54 -11.89 1.10
CA ALA A 115 8.35 -12.88 1.80
C ALA A 115 7.51 -13.97 2.50
N ASP A 116 6.27 -13.64 2.88
CA ASP A 116 5.25 -14.55 3.40
C ASP A 116 4.56 -15.39 2.31
N ARG A 117 5.01 -15.27 1.07
CA ARG A 117 4.46 -15.91 -0.15
C ARG A 117 3.03 -15.50 -0.50
N LYS A 118 2.49 -14.45 0.12
CA LYS A 118 1.16 -13.91 -0.21
C LYS A 118 1.25 -12.90 -1.33
N LEU A 119 0.23 -12.89 -2.18
CA LEU A 119 0.10 -11.93 -3.28
C LEU A 119 0.03 -10.51 -2.71
N THR A 120 0.98 -9.65 -3.13
CA THR A 120 1.08 -8.25 -2.70
C THR A 120 0.72 -7.28 -3.81
N PHE A 121 0.97 -7.68 -5.06
CA PHE A 121 0.63 -6.90 -6.24
C PHE A 121 0.32 -7.82 -7.42
N TYR A 122 -0.58 -7.39 -8.29
CA TYR A 122 -0.82 -7.93 -9.62
C TYR A 122 -1.33 -6.83 -10.55
N ASN A 123 -1.03 -6.90 -11.84
CA ASN A 123 -1.57 -5.98 -12.83
C ASN A 123 -2.83 -6.54 -13.51
N LYS A 124 -3.50 -5.68 -14.26
CA LYS A 124 -4.71 -6.06 -15.01
C LYS A 124 -4.43 -7.22 -15.98
N ALA A 125 -3.27 -7.20 -16.68
CA ALA A 125 -2.89 -8.26 -17.61
C ALA A 125 -2.82 -9.63 -16.93
N PHE A 126 -2.30 -9.69 -15.68
CA PHE A 126 -2.26 -10.93 -14.89
C PHE A 126 -3.65 -11.47 -14.58
N ARG A 127 -4.55 -10.62 -14.09
CA ARG A 127 -5.94 -11.01 -13.81
C ARG A 127 -6.63 -11.54 -15.07
N ASP A 128 -6.52 -10.81 -16.18
CA ASP A 128 -7.19 -11.12 -17.43
C ASP A 128 -6.57 -12.38 -18.10
N MET A 129 -5.23 -12.55 -18.07
CA MET A 129 -4.54 -13.73 -18.61
C MET A 129 -5.00 -15.03 -17.95
N TRP A 130 -5.15 -15.00 -16.64
CA TRP A 130 -5.51 -16.17 -15.83
C TRP A 130 -7.02 -16.28 -15.56
N ASP A 131 -7.81 -15.26 -15.96
CA ASP A 131 -9.25 -15.19 -15.73
C ASP A 131 -9.61 -15.42 -14.26
N LEU A 132 -8.95 -14.69 -13.38
CA LEU A 132 -9.09 -14.84 -11.94
C LEU A 132 -10.17 -13.91 -11.39
N ASP A 133 -10.95 -14.45 -10.46
CA ASP A 133 -11.97 -13.69 -9.74
C ASP A 133 -11.31 -12.62 -8.86
N GLU A 134 -11.84 -11.40 -8.91
CA GLU A 134 -11.31 -10.28 -8.14
C GLU A 134 -11.38 -10.55 -6.62
N SER A 135 -12.44 -11.19 -6.15
CA SER A 135 -12.59 -11.59 -4.75
C SER A 135 -11.46 -12.52 -4.30
N PHE A 136 -11.09 -13.49 -5.13
CA PHE A 136 -9.97 -14.39 -4.84
C PHE A 136 -8.63 -13.64 -4.73
N LEU A 137 -8.41 -12.65 -5.61
CA LEU A 137 -7.17 -11.85 -5.59
C LEU A 137 -7.12 -10.88 -4.41
N LEU A 138 -8.25 -10.29 -4.02
CA LEU A 138 -8.36 -9.41 -2.85
C LEU A 138 -8.10 -10.14 -1.52
N ASP A 139 -8.40 -11.43 -1.44
CA ASP A 139 -8.07 -12.29 -0.29
C ASP A 139 -6.56 -12.55 -0.16
N ARG A 140 -5.74 -12.03 -1.09
CA ARG A 140 -4.28 -12.16 -1.11
C ARG A 140 -3.82 -13.62 -0.97
N PRO A 141 -4.20 -14.50 -1.92
CA PRO A 141 -3.82 -15.91 -1.86
C PRO A 141 -2.30 -16.06 -1.81
N ASN A 142 -1.81 -17.11 -1.16
CA ASN A 142 -0.39 -17.45 -1.28
C ASN A 142 -0.10 -18.08 -2.66
N HIS A 143 1.18 -18.08 -3.05
CA HIS A 143 1.60 -18.59 -4.37
C HIS A 143 1.14 -20.04 -4.61
N GLY A 144 1.22 -20.91 -3.59
CA GLY A 144 0.73 -22.28 -3.71
C GLY A 144 -0.78 -22.36 -3.96
N GLN A 145 -1.58 -21.55 -3.28
CA GLN A 145 -3.03 -21.47 -3.50
C GLN A 145 -3.37 -20.97 -4.91
N LEU A 146 -2.58 -20.01 -5.42
CA LEU A 146 -2.74 -19.55 -6.79
C LEU A 146 -2.47 -20.70 -7.78
N LEU A 147 -1.37 -21.43 -7.65
CA LEU A 147 -1.03 -22.56 -8.51
C LEU A 147 -2.12 -23.64 -8.46
N ASP A 148 -2.62 -23.96 -7.26
CA ASP A 148 -3.68 -24.94 -7.08
C ASP A 148 -4.98 -24.48 -7.79
N ARG A 149 -5.34 -23.19 -7.68
CA ARG A 149 -6.50 -22.62 -8.38
C ARG A 149 -6.37 -22.66 -9.91
N LEU A 150 -5.17 -22.34 -10.42
CA LEU A 150 -4.90 -22.40 -11.86
C LEU A 150 -4.93 -23.84 -12.38
N ARG A 151 -4.47 -24.81 -11.58
CA ARG A 151 -4.56 -26.24 -11.90
C ARG A 151 -6.00 -26.71 -11.99
N GLU A 152 -6.85 -26.37 -11.01
CA GLU A 152 -8.27 -26.71 -11.01
C GLU A 152 -8.98 -26.19 -12.27
N ARG A 153 -8.59 -24.98 -12.73
CA ARG A 153 -9.11 -24.37 -13.95
C ARG A 153 -8.43 -24.87 -15.24
N ARG A 154 -7.52 -25.84 -15.16
CA ARG A 154 -6.73 -26.37 -16.30
C ARG A 154 -5.95 -25.29 -17.07
N LYS A 155 -5.41 -24.31 -16.35
CA LYS A 155 -4.65 -23.18 -16.93
C LYS A 155 -3.15 -23.34 -16.74
N LEU A 156 -2.65 -24.45 -16.21
CA LEU A 156 -1.23 -24.74 -16.05
C LEU A 156 -0.75 -25.75 -17.10
N PRO A 157 0.56 -25.76 -17.41
CA PRO A 157 1.16 -26.78 -18.25
C PRO A 157 0.87 -28.18 -17.74
N ALA A 158 0.69 -29.13 -18.66
CA ALA A 158 0.58 -30.53 -18.30
C ALA A 158 1.88 -31.01 -17.67
N ARG A 159 1.85 -31.43 -16.42
CA ARG A 159 3.00 -31.96 -15.67
C ARG A 159 2.70 -33.33 -15.15
N THR A 160 3.63 -34.27 -15.33
CA THR A 160 3.49 -35.66 -14.89
C THR A 160 3.39 -35.76 -13.36
N ASN A 161 4.17 -34.92 -12.65
CA ASN A 161 4.14 -34.80 -11.19
C ASN A 161 3.92 -33.35 -10.78
N TYR A 162 2.67 -32.98 -10.58
CA TYR A 162 2.31 -31.62 -10.15
C TYR A 162 2.87 -31.25 -8.77
N ALA A 163 2.88 -32.20 -7.84
CA ALA A 163 3.34 -31.91 -6.47
C ALA A 163 4.83 -31.55 -6.45
N GLU A 164 5.65 -32.25 -7.22
CA GLU A 164 7.07 -31.97 -7.36
C GLU A 164 7.31 -30.62 -8.05
N TRP A 165 6.64 -30.39 -9.19
CA TRP A 165 6.73 -29.12 -9.91
C TRP A 165 6.28 -27.93 -9.05
N ARG A 166 5.18 -28.07 -8.28
CA ARG A 166 4.72 -27.05 -7.35
C ARG A 166 5.72 -26.77 -6.23
N ALA A 167 6.38 -27.82 -5.72
CA ALA A 167 7.43 -27.67 -4.72
C ALA A 167 8.66 -26.93 -5.30
N GLU A 168 9.03 -27.21 -6.55
CA GLU A 168 10.08 -26.49 -7.26
C GLU A 168 9.72 -24.98 -7.42
N GLU A 169 8.52 -24.66 -7.88
CA GLU A 169 8.05 -23.27 -7.97
C GLU A 169 8.14 -22.53 -6.63
N LEU A 170 7.78 -23.20 -5.54
CA LEU A 170 7.87 -22.62 -4.20
C LEU A 170 9.28 -22.59 -3.61
N SER A 171 10.24 -23.33 -4.18
CA SER A 171 11.64 -23.29 -3.76
C SER A 171 12.36 -22.02 -4.17
N TYR A 172 11.90 -21.33 -5.22
CA TYR A 172 12.48 -20.07 -5.70
C TYR A 172 12.48 -18.94 -4.66
N TYR A 173 11.65 -19.02 -3.62
CA TYR A 173 11.70 -18.07 -2.50
C TYR A 173 12.98 -18.21 -1.64
N LEU A 174 13.59 -19.38 -1.66
CA LEU A 174 14.75 -19.70 -0.83
C LEU A 174 16.06 -19.61 -1.63
N ASP A 175 16.03 -20.03 -2.88
CA ASP A 175 17.22 -20.28 -3.67
C ASP A 175 17.08 -19.79 -5.11
N ILE A 176 16.85 -18.47 -5.27
CA ILE A 176 16.90 -17.85 -6.59
C ILE A 176 18.07 -16.87 -6.65
N ASP A 177 19.11 -17.24 -7.40
CA ASP A 177 20.20 -16.35 -7.77
C ASP A 177 19.92 -15.72 -9.13
N GLY A 178 19.64 -14.40 -9.12
CA GLY A 178 19.38 -13.64 -10.35
C GLY A 178 17.98 -13.86 -10.91
N VAL A 179 17.91 -14.04 -12.24
CA VAL A 179 16.67 -14.20 -13.00
C VAL A 179 16.55 -15.65 -13.46
N LYS A 180 15.41 -16.27 -13.20
CA LYS A 180 15.07 -17.62 -13.69
C LYS A 180 13.96 -17.52 -14.74
N GLU A 181 14.24 -18.01 -15.92
CA GLU A 181 13.29 -18.03 -17.03
C GLU A 181 12.92 -19.47 -17.40
N ASP A 182 11.66 -19.72 -17.72
CA ASP A 182 11.11 -20.98 -18.16
C ASP A 182 10.01 -20.76 -19.21
N THR A 183 9.72 -21.77 -20.00
CA THR A 183 8.67 -21.74 -21.01
C THR A 183 7.52 -22.65 -20.61
N TRP A 184 6.30 -22.10 -20.56
CA TRP A 184 5.09 -22.84 -20.24
C TRP A 184 4.20 -23.01 -21.46
N SER A 185 4.03 -24.24 -21.93
CA SER A 185 3.02 -24.57 -22.95
C SER A 185 1.70 -24.87 -22.25
N LEU A 186 0.70 -24.03 -22.49
CA LEU A 186 -0.61 -24.13 -21.85
C LEU A 186 -1.57 -25.03 -22.63
N PRO A 187 -2.61 -25.58 -21.98
CA PRO A 187 -3.61 -26.43 -22.63
C PRO A 187 -4.46 -25.74 -23.72
N ASP A 188 -4.46 -24.40 -23.77
CA ASP A 188 -5.16 -23.56 -24.75
C ASP A 188 -4.27 -23.13 -25.91
N ASP A 189 -3.21 -23.89 -26.17
CA ASP A 189 -2.22 -23.68 -27.25
C ASP A 189 -1.39 -22.40 -27.12
N ARG A 190 -1.49 -21.68 -25.99
CA ARG A 190 -0.59 -20.54 -25.71
C ARG A 190 0.74 -21.04 -25.17
N THR A 191 1.77 -20.30 -25.51
CA THR A 191 3.11 -20.48 -24.93
C THR A 191 3.52 -19.23 -24.20
N LEU A 192 3.84 -19.35 -22.94
CA LEU A 192 4.29 -18.24 -22.10
C LEU A 192 5.77 -18.36 -21.78
N SER A 193 6.50 -17.25 -21.86
CA SER A 193 7.77 -17.08 -21.15
C SER A 193 7.46 -16.64 -19.72
N VAL A 194 7.97 -17.36 -18.75
CA VAL A 194 7.76 -17.12 -17.32
C VAL A 194 9.09 -16.77 -16.68
N THR A 195 9.24 -15.52 -16.30
CA THR A 195 10.45 -14.99 -15.68
C THR A 195 10.21 -14.77 -14.19
N ARG A 196 11.12 -15.28 -13.37
CA ARG A 196 11.07 -15.15 -11.90
C ARG A 196 12.32 -14.45 -11.43
N GLN A 197 12.18 -13.51 -10.53
CA GLN A 197 13.30 -12.83 -9.88
C GLN A 197 12.96 -12.45 -8.45
N ARG A 198 14.00 -12.34 -7.60
CA ARG A 198 13.83 -11.88 -6.23
C ARG A 198 13.36 -10.41 -6.22
N HIS A 199 12.31 -10.13 -5.46
CA HIS A 199 11.85 -8.76 -5.27
C HIS A 199 12.75 -8.03 -4.26
N PRO A 200 13.15 -6.76 -4.49
CA PRO A 200 14.05 -6.01 -3.57
C PRO A 200 13.55 -5.90 -2.12
N MET A 201 12.23 -5.86 -1.92
CA MET A 201 11.61 -5.83 -0.58
C MET A 201 11.36 -7.22 0.01
N GLY A 202 11.96 -8.26 -0.56
CA GLY A 202 11.73 -9.66 -0.22
C GLY A 202 10.57 -10.29 -0.98
N GLY A 203 10.63 -11.62 -1.15
CA GLY A 203 9.64 -12.36 -1.94
C GLY A 203 10.03 -12.52 -3.41
N LEU A 204 9.04 -12.72 -4.28
CA LEU A 204 9.22 -13.12 -5.67
C LEU A 204 8.39 -12.25 -6.61
N LEU A 205 9.03 -11.69 -7.63
CA LEU A 205 8.38 -11.09 -8.80
C LEU A 205 8.29 -12.14 -9.90
N ILE A 206 7.12 -12.30 -10.50
CA ILE A 206 6.87 -13.21 -11.62
C ILE A 206 6.25 -12.43 -12.78
N LEU A 207 6.88 -12.57 -13.95
CA LEU A 207 6.43 -12.01 -15.22
C LEU A 207 5.96 -13.15 -16.11
N PHE A 208 4.83 -12.98 -16.77
CA PHE A 208 4.31 -13.90 -17.78
C PHE A 208 4.13 -13.15 -19.08
N LYS A 209 4.90 -13.51 -20.09
CA LYS A 209 4.82 -12.95 -21.44
C LYS A 209 4.25 -14.00 -22.39
N ASP A 210 3.20 -13.64 -23.14
CA ASP A 210 2.68 -14.51 -24.21
C ASP A 210 3.60 -14.40 -25.42
N ILE A 211 4.27 -15.53 -25.75
CA ILE A 211 5.21 -15.63 -26.88
C ILE A 211 4.67 -16.55 -27.98
N THR A 212 3.39 -16.87 -27.96
CA THR A 212 2.76 -17.81 -28.92
C THR A 212 3.06 -17.42 -30.37
N GLY A 213 2.94 -16.13 -30.70
CA GLY A 213 3.20 -15.63 -32.05
C GLY A 213 4.68 -15.46 -32.42
N GLU A 214 5.58 -15.46 -31.45
CA GLU A 214 7.03 -15.32 -31.66
C GLU A 214 7.71 -16.64 -32.05
N LEU A 215 7.06 -17.77 -31.73
CA LEU A 215 7.61 -19.13 -31.95
C LEU A 215 7.26 -19.75 -33.31
N ASP A 216 6.42 -19.10 -34.12
CA ASP A 216 6.02 -19.57 -35.45
C ASP A 216 6.63 -18.68 -36.56
N PRO A 217 7.89 -18.92 -36.98
CA PRO A 217 8.44 -18.24 -38.15
C PRO A 217 7.84 -18.89 -39.39
N ARG A 218 6.63 -18.48 -39.79
CA ARG A 218 6.17 -18.77 -41.17
C ARG A 218 7.09 -18.01 -42.15
N PRO A 219 7.77 -18.71 -43.04
CA PRO A 219 8.52 -18.02 -44.07
C PRO A 219 7.52 -17.22 -44.91
N SER A 220 7.75 -15.91 -45.03
CA SER A 220 7.05 -15.04 -45.92
C SER A 220 7.17 -15.63 -47.34
N SER A 221 6.10 -16.24 -47.83
CA SER A 221 5.97 -16.61 -49.23
C SER A 221 5.93 -15.31 -50.06
N THR A 222 7.03 -14.99 -50.66
CA THR A 222 7.13 -13.97 -51.70
C THR A 222 6.32 -14.46 -52.91
N PRO A 223 5.32 -13.77 -53.39
CA PRO A 223 4.73 -14.08 -54.69
C PRO A 223 5.66 -13.60 -55.79
N SER A 224 6.01 -14.51 -56.67
CA SER A 224 6.65 -14.21 -57.98
C SER A 224 5.69 -13.54 -58.92
#